data_358830ff5e38e29deb4e02302479bdbd
#
_entry.id   358830ff5e38e29deb4e02302479bdbd
#
_cell.length_a   1.000
_cell.length_b   1.000
_cell.length_c   1.000
_cell.angle_alpha   90.00
_cell.angle_beta   90.00
_cell.angle_gamma   90.00
#
_symmetry.space_group_name_H-M   'P 1'
#
loop_
_entity.id
_entity.type
_entity.pdbx_description
1 polymer ?
#
loop_
_entity_poly.entity_id
_entity_poly.type
_entity_poly.pdbx_seq_one_letter_code
_entity_poly.pdbx_strand_id
1 'polypeptide(L)'
;MPASFASTIHSRKGHFVVRISQKIGALGLAAAAATAGVMVNAAPAQAALYGGQCGSGYGVVNLIDLPNSRGTVYLTYNSSTGKNCVVTLRENPGTATLMEAYLRRTGTSTWTKDSGNYTTYAGPVYVSAAGSCVDWGGTIGTASLTRTGTNCG
;
A
#
# COMPACT_ATOMS: atom_id res chain seq x y z
N MET A 1 31.79 -40.25 -31.31
CA MET A 1 31.59 -39.65 -32.67
C MET A 1 30.16 -39.17 -32.76
N PRO A 2 29.98 -38.11 -33.45
CA PRO A 2 29.52 -36.82 -32.91
C PRO A 2 28.16 -36.44 -33.48
N ALA A 3 27.55 -35.40 -32.99
CA ALA A 3 27.04 -34.34 -33.87
C ALA A 3 26.43 -33.20 -33.01
N SER A 4 27.13 -32.11 -33.08
CA SER A 4 26.76 -30.79 -32.65
C SER A 4 25.68 -30.26 -33.61
N PHE A 5 24.56 -29.75 -33.07
CA PHE A 5 23.64 -28.88 -33.84
C PHE A 5 23.55 -27.53 -33.14
N ALA A 6 24.29 -26.58 -33.69
CA ALA A 6 24.14 -25.16 -33.39
C ALA A 6 22.89 -24.63 -34.13
N SER A 7 21.93 -24.10 -33.40
CA SER A 7 20.77 -23.42 -33.97
C SER A 7 20.97 -21.91 -33.84
N THR A 8 21.28 -21.27 -34.94
CA THR A 8 21.46 -19.82 -35.07
C THR A 8 20.08 -19.15 -35.18
N ILE A 9 19.69 -18.38 -34.17
CA ILE A 9 18.46 -17.58 -34.23
C ILE A 9 18.83 -16.23 -34.89
N HIS A 10 18.33 -16.01 -36.12
CA HIS A 10 18.38 -14.73 -36.81
C HIS A 10 17.24 -13.82 -36.28
N SER A 11 17.61 -12.77 -35.56
CA SER A 11 16.72 -11.67 -35.22
C SER A 11 16.58 -10.73 -36.41
N ARG A 12 15.40 -10.72 -37.04
CA ARG A 12 15.05 -9.71 -38.08
C ARG A 12 14.33 -8.53 -37.38
N LYS A 13 15.03 -7.40 -37.29
CA LYS A 13 14.40 -6.09 -37.00
C LYS A 13 13.55 -5.66 -38.20
N GLY A 14 12.25 -5.74 -38.08
CA GLY A 14 11.31 -5.16 -39.05
C GLY A 14 11.01 -3.71 -38.69
N HIS A 15 11.57 -2.78 -39.46
CA HIS A 15 11.16 -1.38 -39.43
C HIS A 15 9.83 -1.24 -40.17
N PHE A 16 8.76 -0.93 -39.44
CA PHE A 16 7.48 -0.60 -40.08
C PHE A 16 7.49 0.91 -40.40
N VAL A 17 7.71 1.25 -41.68
CA VAL A 17 7.63 2.62 -42.15
C VAL A 17 6.19 2.86 -42.61
N VAL A 18 5.42 3.61 -41.82
CA VAL A 18 4.09 4.09 -42.25
C VAL A 18 4.28 5.33 -43.13
N ARG A 19 4.06 5.18 -44.41
CA ARG A 19 3.98 6.31 -45.33
C ARG A 19 2.59 6.92 -45.25
N ILE A 20 2.48 8.09 -44.63
CA ILE A 20 1.26 8.90 -44.66
C ILE A 20 1.30 9.77 -45.91
N SER A 21 0.46 9.46 -46.91
CA SER A 21 0.25 10.31 -48.08
C SER A 21 -0.68 11.46 -47.71
N GLN A 22 -0.16 12.66 -47.57
CA GLN A 22 -0.95 13.87 -47.40
C GLN A 22 -1.48 14.32 -48.79
N LYS A 23 -2.79 14.23 -49.00
CA LYS A 23 -3.48 14.94 -50.05
C LYS A 23 -3.88 16.32 -49.53
N ILE A 24 -3.22 17.35 -50.05
CA ILE A 24 -3.55 18.75 -49.75
C ILE A 24 -4.82 19.10 -50.50
N GLY A 25 -5.90 19.31 -49.75
CA GLY A 25 -7.12 19.94 -50.24
C GLY A 25 -7.34 21.24 -49.46
N ALA A 26 -7.41 22.34 -50.19
CA ALA A 26 -7.48 23.70 -49.67
C ALA A 26 -8.88 24.08 -49.14
N LEU A 27 -8.87 25.07 -48.23
CA LEU A 27 -9.96 25.98 -47.80
C LEU A 27 -10.93 25.51 -46.73
N GLY A 28 -10.75 26.12 -45.57
CA GLY A 28 -11.74 26.16 -44.49
C GLY A 28 -11.09 26.62 -43.14
N LEU A 29 -11.00 27.94 -42.94
CA LEU A 29 -10.67 28.53 -41.66
C LEU A 29 -11.79 28.23 -40.66
N ALA A 30 -11.58 27.23 -39.80
CA ALA A 30 -12.32 27.04 -38.57
C ALA A 30 -11.31 27.07 -37.42
N ALA A 31 -11.31 28.16 -36.65
CA ALA A 31 -10.54 28.28 -35.43
C ALA A 31 -11.15 27.34 -34.37
N ALA A 32 -10.61 26.12 -34.29
CA ALA A 32 -10.91 25.22 -33.16
C ALA A 32 -9.97 25.61 -32.00
N ALA A 33 -10.51 26.26 -30.99
CA ALA A 33 -9.85 26.44 -29.70
C ALA A 33 -9.61 25.05 -29.11
N ALA A 34 -8.38 24.53 -29.25
CA ALA A 34 -7.94 23.33 -28.57
C ALA A 34 -7.76 23.68 -27.06
N THR A 35 -8.77 23.38 -26.27
CA THR A 35 -8.60 23.31 -24.82
C THR A 35 -7.70 22.13 -24.53
N ALA A 36 -6.43 22.41 -24.28
CA ALA A 36 -5.48 21.42 -23.76
C ALA A 36 -5.97 21.02 -22.35
N GLY A 37 -6.73 19.94 -22.27
CA GLY A 37 -7.09 19.33 -20.99
C GLY A 37 -5.80 18.85 -20.32
N VAL A 38 -5.44 19.50 -19.22
CA VAL A 38 -4.35 19.04 -18.36
C VAL A 38 -4.81 17.72 -17.74
N MET A 39 -4.34 16.60 -18.28
CA MET A 39 -4.49 15.29 -17.64
C MET A 39 -3.61 15.28 -16.41
N VAL A 40 -4.18 15.62 -15.25
CA VAL A 40 -3.52 15.38 -13.96
C VAL A 40 -3.49 13.86 -13.78
N ASN A 41 -2.36 13.25 -14.12
CA ASN A 41 -2.07 11.90 -13.69
C ASN A 41 -1.93 11.93 -12.16
N ALA A 42 -3.01 11.61 -11.43
CA ALA A 42 -2.90 11.30 -10.02
C ALA A 42 -2.01 10.06 -9.91
N ALA A 43 -0.80 10.22 -9.38
CA ALA A 43 0.04 9.09 -9.02
C ALA A 43 -0.76 8.21 -8.04
N PRO A 44 -0.75 6.88 -8.19
CA PRO A 44 -1.36 6.01 -7.19
C PRO A 44 -0.74 6.33 -5.83
N ALA A 45 -1.59 6.57 -4.83
CA ALA A 45 -1.13 6.73 -3.45
C ALA A 45 -0.38 5.45 -3.06
N GLN A 46 0.92 5.57 -2.81
CA GLN A 46 1.72 4.45 -2.33
C GLN A 46 1.44 4.31 -0.85
N ALA A 47 0.90 3.15 -0.44
CA ALA A 47 0.73 2.84 0.97
C ALA A 47 2.09 2.95 1.69
N ALA A 48 2.11 3.62 2.84
CA ALA A 48 3.33 3.73 3.65
C ALA A 48 3.86 2.33 3.97
N LEU A 49 5.07 2.01 3.51
CA LEU A 49 5.62 0.67 3.63
C LEU A 49 5.99 0.35 5.09
N TYR A 50 5.59 -0.84 5.54
CA TYR A 50 6.02 -1.36 6.83
C TYR A 50 7.54 -1.57 6.84
N GLY A 51 8.23 -0.89 7.74
CA GLY A 51 9.69 -0.89 7.88
C GLY A 51 10.21 -1.65 9.10
N GLY A 52 9.43 -2.60 9.65
CA GLY A 52 9.88 -3.39 10.79
C GLY A 52 9.65 -2.76 12.17
N GLN A 53 8.70 -1.83 12.31
CA GLN A 53 8.41 -1.12 13.56
C GLN A 53 8.07 -2.04 14.74
N CYS A 54 7.54 -3.23 14.48
CA CYS A 54 7.28 -4.24 15.51
C CYS A 54 8.52 -5.03 15.94
N GLY A 55 9.68 -4.81 15.28
CA GLY A 55 10.92 -5.50 15.58
C GLY A 55 11.13 -6.78 14.77
N SER A 56 12.26 -7.46 15.04
CA SER A 56 12.63 -8.69 14.33
C SER A 56 11.68 -9.84 14.64
N GLY A 57 11.46 -10.71 13.64
CA GLY A 57 10.60 -11.89 13.75
C GLY A 57 9.11 -11.61 13.58
N TYR A 58 8.69 -10.35 13.38
CA TYR A 58 7.31 -9.99 13.08
C TYR A 58 7.10 -9.86 11.57
N GLY A 59 6.35 -10.81 10.99
CA GLY A 59 5.90 -10.75 9.61
C GLY A 59 4.52 -10.11 9.48
N VAL A 60 4.28 -9.32 8.42
CA VAL A 60 2.95 -8.76 8.13
C VAL A 60 2.00 -9.90 7.76
N VAL A 61 0.87 -9.97 8.48
CA VAL A 61 -0.17 -10.98 8.26
C VAL A 61 -1.49 -10.36 7.77
N ASN A 62 -1.67 -9.05 7.96
CA ASN A 62 -2.82 -8.30 7.45
C ASN A 62 -2.52 -6.81 7.42
N LEU A 63 -3.29 -6.06 6.62
CA LEU A 63 -3.24 -4.60 6.58
C LEU A 63 -4.59 -3.99 6.21
N ILE A 64 -4.80 -2.72 6.56
CA ILE A 64 -5.93 -1.91 6.11
C ILE A 64 -5.46 -0.50 5.80
N ASP A 65 -5.89 0.03 4.66
CA ASP A 65 -5.67 1.42 4.31
C ASP A 65 -6.74 2.30 4.96
N LEU A 66 -6.31 3.37 5.60
CA LEU A 66 -7.21 4.34 6.19
C LEU A 66 -7.82 5.25 5.11
N PRO A 67 -9.07 5.71 5.31
CA PRO A 67 -9.75 6.59 4.36
C PRO A 67 -8.91 7.82 3.97
N ASN A 68 -9.13 8.29 2.74
CA ASN A 68 -8.48 9.49 2.18
C ASN A 68 -6.95 9.39 2.13
N SER A 69 -6.41 8.20 1.90
CA SER A 69 -4.96 7.95 1.80
C SER A 69 -4.18 8.54 2.98
N ARG A 70 -4.73 8.46 4.19
CA ARG A 70 -4.07 8.99 5.39
C ARG A 70 -2.90 8.13 5.82
N GLY A 71 -2.96 6.83 5.54
CA GLY A 71 -1.92 5.86 5.90
C GLY A 71 -2.46 4.46 6.00
N THR A 72 -1.63 3.54 6.47
CA THR A 72 -1.92 2.11 6.55
C THR A 72 -1.72 1.60 7.96
N VAL A 73 -2.63 0.76 8.44
CA VAL A 73 -2.49 0.00 9.68
C VAL A 73 -2.00 -1.39 9.33
N TYR A 74 -0.91 -1.82 9.95
CA TYR A 74 -0.32 -3.14 9.78
C TYR A 74 -0.55 -4.00 10.99
N LEU A 75 -1.07 -5.21 10.76
CA LEU A 75 -1.07 -6.30 11.72
C LEU A 75 0.07 -7.24 11.37
N THR A 76 0.92 -7.52 12.34
CA THR A 76 2.04 -8.46 12.22
C THR A 76 1.92 -9.58 13.24
N TYR A 77 2.61 -10.70 12.99
CA TYR A 77 2.65 -11.84 13.89
C TYR A 77 4.08 -12.39 14.01
N ASN A 78 4.44 -12.76 15.23
CA ASN A 78 5.70 -13.45 15.52
C ASN A 78 5.37 -14.87 16.00
N SER A 79 5.63 -15.87 15.17
CA SER A 79 5.32 -17.28 15.47
C SER A 79 6.15 -17.85 16.60
N SER A 80 7.36 -17.33 16.85
CA SER A 80 8.22 -17.79 17.95
C SER A 80 7.71 -17.38 19.32
N THR A 81 6.98 -16.24 19.38
CA THR A 81 6.47 -15.70 20.65
C THR A 81 4.95 -15.79 20.79
N GLY A 82 4.23 -16.14 19.70
CA GLY A 82 2.78 -16.17 19.67
C GLY A 82 2.11 -14.79 19.82
N LYS A 83 2.85 -13.71 19.51
CA LYS A 83 2.37 -12.33 19.66
C LYS A 83 1.99 -11.71 18.34
N ASN A 84 0.87 -11.01 18.35
CA ASN A 84 0.53 -10.03 17.33
C ASN A 84 1.04 -8.65 17.73
N CYS A 85 1.35 -7.83 16.72
CA CYS A 85 1.71 -6.43 16.90
C CYS A 85 0.98 -5.58 15.85
N VAL A 86 0.54 -4.38 16.26
CA VAL A 86 -0.09 -3.39 15.38
C VAL A 86 0.70 -2.10 15.37
N VAL A 87 0.84 -1.53 14.19
CA VAL A 87 1.39 -0.19 13.96
C VAL A 87 0.54 0.53 12.91
N THR A 88 0.32 1.83 13.12
CA THR A 88 -0.38 2.72 12.17
C THR A 88 0.63 3.68 11.59
N LEU A 89 0.90 3.58 10.28
CA LEU A 89 1.87 4.41 9.57
C LEU A 89 1.15 5.49 8.75
N ARG A 90 1.65 6.73 8.81
CA ARG A 90 1.18 7.81 7.93
C ARG A 90 1.73 7.64 6.53
N GLU A 91 0.89 7.89 5.53
CA GLU A 91 1.31 7.97 4.13
C GLU A 91 2.33 9.11 3.92
N ASN A 92 2.02 10.28 4.45
CA ASN A 92 2.88 11.46 4.35
C ASN A 92 3.20 11.99 5.75
N PRO A 93 4.43 11.80 6.26
CA PRO A 93 4.90 12.42 7.48
C PRO A 93 4.72 13.94 7.46
N GLY A 94 4.46 14.56 8.62
CA GLY A 94 4.22 16.00 8.67
C GLY A 94 3.87 16.48 10.08
N THR A 95 3.19 17.62 10.19
CA THR A 95 2.75 18.16 11.49
C THR A 95 2.07 17.08 12.32
N ALA A 96 2.43 17.03 13.61
CA ALA A 96 1.89 16.06 14.55
C ALA A 96 0.35 16.11 14.58
N THR A 97 -0.28 14.96 14.51
CA THR A 97 -1.75 14.79 14.57
C THR A 97 -2.09 13.60 15.43
N LEU A 98 -3.31 13.53 15.93
CA LEU A 98 -3.78 12.36 16.65
C LEU A 98 -3.57 11.11 15.81
N MET A 99 -2.85 10.15 16.37
CA MET A 99 -2.69 8.83 15.79
C MET A 99 -2.86 7.78 16.88
N GLU A 100 -3.42 6.65 16.47
CA GLU A 100 -3.61 5.51 17.36
C GLU A 100 -3.28 4.21 16.63
N ALA A 101 -2.72 3.27 17.37
CA ALA A 101 -2.64 1.85 17.04
C ALA A 101 -3.27 1.07 18.18
N TYR A 102 -4.18 0.13 17.91
CA TYR A 102 -4.86 -0.62 18.93
C TYR A 102 -5.09 -2.07 18.54
N LEU A 103 -5.05 -2.95 19.55
CA LEU A 103 -5.10 -4.40 19.39
C LEU A 103 -5.68 -5.04 20.64
N ARG A 104 -6.49 -6.09 20.46
CA ARG A 104 -6.94 -6.99 21.54
C ARG A 104 -7.21 -8.39 21.00
N ARG A 105 -7.30 -9.37 21.89
CA ARG A 105 -7.92 -10.66 21.53
C ARG A 105 -9.43 -10.45 21.36
N THR A 106 -9.98 -11.04 20.32
CA THR A 106 -11.43 -11.00 20.08
C THR A 106 -12.19 -11.55 21.32
N GLY A 107 -13.26 -10.84 21.68
CA GLY A 107 -14.08 -11.20 22.84
C GLY A 107 -13.60 -10.65 24.19
N THR A 108 -12.41 -10.02 24.24
CA THR A 108 -11.98 -9.28 25.44
C THR A 108 -12.46 -7.83 25.41
N SER A 109 -12.68 -7.24 26.61
CA SER A 109 -13.11 -5.84 26.70
C SER A 109 -11.97 -4.83 26.62
N THR A 110 -10.75 -5.24 27.01
CA THR A 110 -9.62 -4.33 27.15
C THR A 110 -8.80 -4.24 25.86
N TRP A 111 -8.58 -3.03 25.37
CA TRP A 111 -7.68 -2.72 24.27
C TRP A 111 -6.26 -2.42 24.77
N THR A 112 -5.27 -3.01 24.15
CA THR A 112 -3.89 -2.50 24.19
C THR A 112 -3.77 -1.42 23.13
N LYS A 113 -3.42 -0.21 23.54
CA LYS A 113 -3.45 0.96 22.66
C LYS A 113 -2.26 1.88 22.89
N ASP A 114 -1.71 2.40 21.80
CA ASP A 114 -0.86 3.59 21.79
C ASP A 114 -1.64 4.72 21.12
N SER A 115 -1.71 5.88 21.77
CA SER A 115 -2.49 7.03 21.32
C SER A 115 -1.78 8.31 21.70
N GLY A 116 -1.55 9.17 20.71
CA GLY A 116 -0.86 10.44 20.89
C GLY A 116 -0.83 11.28 19.63
N ASN A 117 -0.13 12.41 19.70
CA ASN A 117 0.13 13.24 18.53
C ASN A 117 1.48 12.85 17.94
N TYR A 118 1.46 12.22 16.77
CA TYR A 118 2.66 11.72 16.10
C TYR A 118 2.82 12.33 14.70
N THR A 119 4.05 12.35 14.23
CA THR A 119 4.42 12.87 12.90
C THR A 119 4.50 11.79 11.84
N THR A 120 4.79 10.53 12.24
CA THR A 120 5.10 9.42 11.32
C THR A 120 4.27 8.17 11.57
N TYR A 121 4.22 7.66 12.82
CA TYR A 121 3.48 6.45 13.15
C TYR A 121 3.07 6.41 14.63
N ALA A 122 2.04 5.62 14.94
CA ALA A 122 1.62 5.21 16.27
C ALA A 122 1.85 3.70 16.46
N GLY A 123 2.09 3.28 17.69
CA GLY A 123 2.52 1.93 18.06
C GLY A 123 4.05 1.85 18.16
N PRO A 124 4.60 0.63 18.28
CA PRO A 124 3.93 -0.67 18.20
C PRO A 124 3.18 -1.04 19.49
N VAL A 125 2.07 -1.75 19.33
CA VAL A 125 1.32 -2.38 20.45
C VAL A 125 1.25 -3.89 20.27
N TYR A 126 1.36 -4.64 21.36
CA TYR A 126 1.53 -6.09 21.32
C TYR A 126 0.49 -6.82 22.16
N VAL A 127 -0.02 -7.96 21.65
CA VAL A 127 -0.93 -8.86 22.36
C VAL A 127 -0.53 -10.32 22.08
N SER A 128 -0.45 -11.15 23.13
CA SER A 128 -0.30 -12.60 22.97
C SER A 128 -1.64 -13.19 22.54
N ALA A 129 -1.72 -13.77 21.33
CA ALA A 129 -2.96 -14.26 20.74
C ALA A 129 -2.75 -15.50 19.86
N ALA A 130 -1.76 -16.34 20.18
CA ALA A 130 -1.59 -17.62 19.48
C ALA A 130 -2.89 -18.43 19.50
N GLY A 131 -3.33 -18.94 18.34
CA GLY A 131 -4.56 -19.71 18.20
C GLY A 131 -5.85 -18.94 18.53
N SER A 132 -5.83 -17.62 18.49
CA SER A 132 -6.99 -16.78 18.81
C SER A 132 -7.15 -15.68 17.79
N CYS A 133 -8.41 -15.35 17.47
CA CYS A 133 -8.71 -14.17 16.65
C CYS A 133 -8.33 -12.88 17.37
N VAL A 134 -8.03 -11.85 16.59
CA VAL A 134 -7.75 -10.51 17.11
C VAL A 134 -8.68 -9.47 16.50
N ASP A 135 -8.96 -8.44 17.30
CA ASP A 135 -9.55 -7.17 16.85
C ASP A 135 -8.43 -6.14 16.86
N TRP A 136 -8.34 -5.36 15.79
CA TRP A 136 -7.24 -4.42 15.62
C TRP A 136 -7.61 -3.26 14.71
N GLY A 137 -6.88 -2.18 14.81
CA GLY A 137 -7.12 -1.01 13.98
C GLY A 137 -6.20 0.15 14.31
N GLY A 138 -6.52 1.29 13.70
CA GLY A 138 -5.76 2.52 13.90
C GLY A 138 -6.53 3.76 13.49
N THR A 139 -5.98 4.90 13.87
CA THR A 139 -6.53 6.23 13.62
C THR A 139 -5.43 7.17 13.13
N ILE A 140 -5.74 8.05 12.17
CA ILE A 140 -4.92 9.21 11.79
C ILE A 140 -5.86 10.40 11.61
N GLY A 141 -5.81 11.35 12.54
CA GLY A 141 -6.73 12.48 12.60
C GLY A 141 -8.18 12.01 12.77
N THR A 142 -9.00 12.22 11.75
CA THR A 142 -10.40 11.78 11.72
C THR A 142 -10.62 10.45 10.99
N ALA A 143 -9.60 9.94 10.32
CA ALA A 143 -9.66 8.67 9.61
C ALA A 143 -9.38 7.51 10.57
N SER A 144 -10.34 6.60 10.74
CA SER A 144 -10.23 5.45 11.66
C SER A 144 -10.87 4.22 11.03
N LEU A 145 -10.24 3.07 11.20
CA LEU A 145 -10.81 1.76 10.84
C LEU A 145 -10.42 0.68 11.86
N THR A 146 -11.36 -0.23 12.06
CA THR A 146 -11.19 -1.40 12.91
C THR A 146 -11.55 -2.67 12.13
N ARG A 147 -10.79 -3.74 12.35
CA ARG A 147 -11.12 -5.10 11.94
C ARG A 147 -11.39 -5.93 13.19
N THR A 148 -12.37 -6.81 13.12
CA THR A 148 -12.77 -7.66 14.25
C THR A 148 -12.82 -9.12 13.82
N GLY A 149 -12.43 -10.02 14.73
CA GLY A 149 -12.51 -11.46 14.53
C GLY A 149 -11.64 -11.96 13.38
N THR A 150 -10.45 -11.41 13.19
CA THR A 150 -9.55 -11.78 12.10
C THR A 150 -8.30 -12.50 12.62
N ASN A 151 -7.55 -13.12 11.69
CA ASN A 151 -6.27 -13.77 12.00
C ASN A 151 -6.38 -14.77 13.15
N CYS A 152 -7.36 -15.66 13.04
CA CYS A 152 -7.69 -16.72 14.01
C CYS A 152 -6.75 -17.93 13.88
N GLY A 153 -5.47 -17.74 13.70
CA GLY A 153 -4.40 -18.60 13.29
C GLY A 153 -4.21 -19.94 13.88
#